data_13c5e04e924faf2dd7bf72c4ebd91d2f
#
_entry.id   13c5e04e924faf2dd7bf72c4ebd91d2f
#
_cell.length_a   1.000
_cell.length_b   1.000
_cell.length_c   1.000
_cell.angle_alpha   90.00
_cell.angle_beta   90.00
_cell.angle_gamma   90.00
#
_symmetry.space_group_name_H-M   'P 1'
#
loop_
_entity.id
_entity.type
_entity.pdbx_description
1 polymer ?
#
loop_
_entity_poly.entity_id
_entity_poly.type
_entity_poly.pdbx_seq_one_letter_code
_entity_poly.pdbx_strand_id
1 'polypeptide(L)'
;MSGLRCPAARAPACLVVAVALCGAGGLTAQQPVTREQVVAAALAHGPRVALAAPDTSAARAGLITARELQNPTVSASYSKDVPQYHASVELPLDLPWLRSARIRVAAEARSSARLRFAFERAGARFDAEQAYTAALAEAAHARLSRRNALDADSLLRMAVLRRDAGDASELDVQLSTVNAGQLANQAAGDSADAVSALLEVQRVMGLAADRPAIALADTLETPGADAAVPAGVPLRVAAAEASARSADAALALAHRSVFASPSLTLGIDSHDPTGAEPGLLPTFGLALTFPLLNFNGGAIAAAAAQRDLARAELDVARRESEAAVAQARRDLAVATAKAVRDRALVASADRVAAMSLAAYAEGAVALPSVLEAQRQAREALGHLIDDLAAASAAASAVRLFSDTETTP
;
A
#
# COMPACT_ATOMS: atom_id res chain seq x y z
N MET A 1 -1.67 56.23 31.16
CA MET A 1 -3.06 56.31 30.63
C MET A 1 -2.98 56.16 29.14
N SER A 2 -3.79 55.31 28.55
CA SER A 2 -3.92 54.90 27.12
C SER A 2 -3.26 53.56 26.82
N GLY A 3 -3.86 52.55 26.78
CA GLY A 3 -4.95 51.74 26.42
C GLY A 3 -4.80 51.21 24.98
N LEU A 4 -3.97 50.14 24.72
CA LEU A 4 -3.92 49.42 23.43
C LEU A 4 -4.79 48.17 23.53
N ARG A 5 -5.92 48.20 22.84
CA ARG A 5 -6.85 47.05 22.66
C ARG A 5 -6.32 46.14 21.55
N CYS A 6 -6.02 44.88 21.87
CA CYS A 6 -5.88 43.81 20.90
C CYS A 6 -7.26 43.36 20.40
N PRO A 7 -7.43 43.07 19.10
CA PRO A 7 -8.62 42.44 18.59
C PRO A 7 -8.59 40.91 18.80
N ALA A 8 -9.70 40.40 19.34
CA ALA A 8 -9.91 39.00 19.58
C ALA A 8 -10.00 38.22 18.24
N ALA A 9 -9.08 37.28 18.02
CA ALA A 9 -9.18 36.28 17.00
C ALA A 9 -10.18 35.20 17.43
N ARG A 10 -11.25 35.04 16.64
CA ARG A 10 -12.21 33.96 16.77
C ARG A 10 -11.55 32.63 16.30
N ALA A 11 -11.32 31.72 17.22
CA ALA A 11 -10.96 30.34 16.93
C ALA A 11 -12.22 29.56 16.50
N PRO A 12 -12.15 28.72 15.44
CA PRO A 12 -13.21 27.77 15.16
C PRO A 12 -13.17 26.64 16.18
N ALA A 13 -14.32 26.34 16.77
CA ALA A 13 -14.52 25.22 17.70
C ALA A 13 -14.33 23.90 16.93
N CYS A 14 -13.18 23.26 17.08
CA CYS A 14 -13.02 21.85 16.76
C CYS A 14 -13.77 21.02 17.80
N LEU A 15 -14.85 20.37 17.37
CA LEU A 15 -15.59 19.41 18.15
C LEU A 15 -14.71 18.14 18.29
N VAL A 16 -13.93 18.07 19.37
CA VAL A 16 -13.22 16.86 19.78
C VAL A 16 -14.24 15.95 20.44
N VAL A 17 -14.71 14.93 19.70
CA VAL A 17 -15.41 13.82 20.30
C VAL A 17 -14.37 12.97 21.05
N ALA A 18 -14.20 13.28 22.33
CA ALA A 18 -13.47 12.45 23.27
C ALA A 18 -14.31 11.21 23.56
N VAL A 19 -14.00 10.08 22.90
CA VAL A 19 -14.49 8.77 23.34
C VAL A 19 -13.72 8.42 24.62
N ALA A 20 -14.38 8.62 25.76
CA ALA A 20 -13.89 8.16 27.05
C ALA A 20 -13.91 6.62 27.08
N LEU A 21 -12.75 5.98 26.94
CA LEU A 21 -12.54 4.59 27.32
C LEU A 21 -12.45 4.51 28.84
N CYS A 22 -13.58 4.33 29.51
CA CYS A 22 -13.63 3.82 30.89
C CYS A 22 -13.45 2.30 30.84
N GLY A 23 -12.39 1.82 31.49
CA GLY A 23 -12.10 0.40 31.65
C GLY A 23 -13.16 -0.32 32.47
N ALA A 24 -13.68 -1.39 31.91
CA ALA A 24 -14.20 -2.57 32.60
C ALA A 24 -13.77 -3.76 31.74
N GLY A 25 -13.04 -4.71 32.32
CA GLY A 25 -12.67 -5.97 31.67
C GLY A 25 -13.90 -6.83 31.38
N GLY A 26 -14.71 -6.39 30.41
CA GLY A 26 -15.79 -7.17 29.82
C GLY A 26 -15.26 -7.71 28.49
N LEU A 27 -15.65 -8.91 28.12
CA LEU A 27 -15.52 -9.51 26.80
C LEU A 27 -15.87 -8.43 25.77
N THR A 28 -14.87 -7.80 25.17
CA THR A 28 -15.09 -6.81 24.11
C THR A 28 -15.71 -7.58 22.95
N ALA A 29 -17.00 -7.36 22.72
CA ALA A 29 -17.69 -7.92 21.58
C ALA A 29 -16.91 -7.47 20.34
N GLN A 30 -16.44 -8.44 19.55
CA GLN A 30 -15.73 -8.16 18.29
C GLN A 30 -16.65 -7.31 17.41
N GLN A 31 -16.17 -6.15 16.98
CA GLN A 31 -16.97 -5.29 16.10
C GLN A 31 -17.02 -5.91 14.70
N PRO A 32 -18.22 -6.13 14.14
CA PRO A 32 -18.34 -6.60 12.76
C PRO A 32 -17.85 -5.51 11.82
N VAL A 33 -16.92 -5.87 10.93
CA VAL A 33 -16.38 -4.96 9.92
C VAL A 33 -16.66 -5.50 8.52
N THR A 34 -17.04 -4.60 7.62
CA THR A 34 -17.23 -4.91 6.20
C THR A 34 -15.93 -4.68 5.42
N ARG A 35 -15.86 -5.25 4.21
CA ARG A 35 -14.75 -5.04 3.29
C ARG A 35 -14.47 -3.55 3.05
N GLU A 36 -15.51 -2.75 2.86
CA GLU A 36 -15.37 -1.31 2.63
C GLU A 36 -14.76 -0.58 3.82
N GLN A 37 -15.14 -0.96 5.05
CA GLN A 37 -14.59 -0.39 6.27
C GLN A 37 -13.11 -0.74 6.44
N VAL A 38 -12.71 -1.98 6.13
CA VAL A 38 -11.29 -2.40 6.15
C VAL A 38 -10.48 -1.61 5.14
N VAL A 39 -10.97 -1.46 3.91
CA VAL A 39 -10.32 -0.65 2.88
C VAL A 39 -10.22 0.81 3.31
N ALA A 40 -11.29 1.40 3.85
CA ALA A 40 -11.26 2.78 4.34
C ALA A 40 -10.23 2.99 5.46
N ALA A 41 -10.15 2.06 6.42
CA ALA A 41 -9.17 2.10 7.50
C ALA A 41 -7.73 1.95 6.96
N ALA A 42 -7.48 1.03 6.03
CA ALA A 42 -6.18 0.83 5.40
C ALA A 42 -5.71 2.08 4.63
N LEU A 43 -6.63 2.78 3.97
CA LEU A 43 -6.33 4.03 3.25
C LEU A 43 -6.10 5.22 4.19
N ALA A 44 -6.68 5.19 5.41
CA ALA A 44 -6.53 6.25 6.40
C ALA A 44 -5.31 6.04 7.32
N HIS A 45 -5.06 4.81 7.74
CA HIS A 45 -4.10 4.49 8.81
C HIS A 45 -3.15 3.34 8.45
N GLY A 46 -3.32 2.70 7.29
CA GLY A 46 -2.51 1.57 6.86
C GLY A 46 -1.03 1.92 6.71
N PRO A 47 -0.12 0.98 7.04
CA PRO A 47 1.32 1.22 7.05
C PRO A 47 1.86 1.62 5.67
N ARG A 48 1.33 1.06 4.60
CA ARG A 48 1.74 1.36 3.22
C ARG A 48 1.50 2.83 2.86
N VAL A 49 0.34 3.37 3.19
CA VAL A 49 -0.01 4.78 2.96
C VAL A 49 0.82 5.70 3.85
N ALA A 50 1.00 5.32 5.12
CA ALA A 50 1.81 6.08 6.06
C ALA A 50 3.27 6.22 5.61
N LEU A 51 3.86 5.16 5.04
CA LEU A 51 5.23 5.17 4.51
C LEU A 51 5.36 5.97 3.20
N ALA A 52 4.32 6.00 2.37
CA ALA A 52 4.35 6.70 1.08
C ALA A 52 4.01 8.21 1.18
N ALA A 53 3.30 8.63 2.20
CA ALA A 53 2.87 10.02 2.37
C ALA A 53 4.03 11.03 2.50
N PRO A 54 5.13 10.75 3.23
CA PRO A 54 6.26 11.67 3.36
C PRO A 54 6.91 12.05 2.03
N ASP A 55 6.95 11.16 1.03
CA ASP A 55 7.54 11.44 -0.28
C ASP A 55 6.81 12.58 -1.00
N THR A 56 5.48 12.64 -0.88
CA THR A 56 4.70 13.73 -1.47
C THR A 56 4.96 15.06 -0.78
N SER A 57 5.18 15.03 0.55
CA SER A 57 5.52 16.20 1.35
C SER A 57 6.92 16.71 1.02
N ALA A 58 7.89 15.80 0.87
CA ALA A 58 9.26 16.11 0.46
C ALA A 58 9.29 16.73 -0.96
N ALA A 59 8.57 16.14 -1.91
CA ALA A 59 8.48 16.69 -3.26
C ALA A 59 7.79 18.06 -3.31
N ARG A 60 6.78 18.30 -2.44
CA ARG A 60 6.16 19.62 -2.29
C ARG A 60 7.14 20.64 -1.72
N ALA A 61 7.89 20.29 -0.68
CA ALA A 61 8.93 21.13 -0.10
C ALA A 61 10.02 21.44 -1.14
N GLY A 62 10.47 20.45 -1.92
CA GLY A 62 11.43 20.64 -3.02
C GLY A 62 10.95 21.67 -4.06
N LEU A 63 9.65 21.70 -4.37
CA LEU A 63 9.09 22.73 -5.26
C LEU A 63 9.10 24.12 -4.63
N ILE A 64 8.86 24.24 -3.32
CA ILE A 64 8.96 25.50 -2.59
C ILE A 64 10.40 26.01 -2.67
N THR A 65 11.37 25.17 -2.27
CA THR A 65 12.81 25.50 -2.33
C THR A 65 13.27 25.89 -3.75
N ALA A 66 12.76 25.18 -4.78
CA ALA A 66 13.08 25.52 -6.17
C ALA A 66 12.60 26.93 -6.59
N ARG A 67 11.59 27.47 -5.93
CA ARG A 67 11.03 28.81 -6.18
C ARG A 67 11.68 29.92 -5.36
N GLU A 68 12.33 29.55 -4.24
CA GLU A 68 12.99 30.50 -3.36
C GLU A 68 14.18 31.14 -4.04
N LEU A 69 14.40 32.42 -3.74
CA LEU A 69 15.62 33.14 -4.11
C LEU A 69 16.71 32.83 -3.07
N GLN A 70 17.94 32.83 -3.52
CA GLN A 70 19.08 32.68 -2.61
C GLN A 70 19.20 33.91 -1.71
N ASN A 71 19.51 33.68 -0.43
CA ASN A 71 19.69 34.78 0.51
C ASN A 71 20.96 35.58 0.20
N PRO A 72 20.94 36.90 0.38
CA PRO A 72 22.15 37.68 0.29
C PRO A 72 23.10 37.33 1.44
N THR A 73 24.40 37.38 1.14
CA THR A 73 25.46 37.22 2.14
C THR A 73 25.95 38.58 2.58
N VAL A 74 25.92 38.86 3.87
CA VAL A 74 26.48 40.08 4.44
C VAL A 74 27.83 39.75 5.06
N SER A 75 28.85 40.50 4.69
CA SER A 75 30.19 40.35 5.25
C SER A 75 30.68 41.70 5.81
N ALA A 76 31.41 41.65 6.91
CA ALA A 76 32.11 42.79 7.47
C ALA A 76 33.52 42.32 7.86
N SER A 77 34.53 43.08 7.47
CA SER A 77 35.91 42.76 7.80
C SER A 77 36.69 44.02 8.16
N TYR A 78 37.77 43.80 8.92
CA TYR A 78 38.75 44.81 9.28
C TYR A 78 40.12 44.40 8.74
N SER A 79 40.83 45.33 8.14
CA SER A 79 42.21 45.15 7.71
C SER A 79 43.12 46.24 8.34
N LYS A 80 44.41 46.00 8.41
CA LYS A 80 45.40 47.01 8.81
C LYS A 80 45.71 47.97 7.67
N ASP A 81 45.45 47.53 6.45
CA ASP A 81 45.62 48.38 5.26
C ASP A 81 44.40 49.31 5.09
N VAL A 82 44.62 50.45 4.49
CA VAL A 82 43.64 51.51 4.28
C VAL A 82 42.85 51.25 2.99
N PRO A 83 41.51 51.35 3.00
CA PRO A 83 40.60 51.63 4.11
C PRO A 83 40.49 50.46 5.08
N GLN A 84 40.35 50.72 6.40
CA GLN A 84 40.45 49.67 7.41
C GLN A 84 39.16 48.87 7.62
N TYR A 85 38.02 49.45 7.39
CA TYR A 85 36.71 48.79 7.59
C TYR A 85 36.03 48.56 6.26
N HIS A 86 35.63 47.30 6.02
CA HIS A 86 34.92 46.88 4.83
C HIS A 86 33.58 46.27 5.25
N ALA A 87 32.50 46.72 4.64
CA ALA A 87 31.20 46.06 4.78
C ALA A 87 30.61 45.85 3.39
N SER A 88 30.17 44.62 3.08
CA SER A 88 29.59 44.30 1.79
C SER A 88 28.39 43.36 1.87
N VAL A 89 27.52 43.49 0.90
CA VAL A 89 26.37 42.62 0.68
C VAL A 89 26.56 41.97 -0.70
N GLU A 90 26.65 40.67 -0.73
CA GLU A 90 26.69 39.87 -1.96
C GLU A 90 25.31 39.32 -2.27
N LEU A 91 24.78 39.68 -3.45
CA LEU A 91 23.49 39.23 -3.98
C LEU A 91 23.73 38.21 -5.07
N PRO A 92 23.45 36.89 -4.86
CA PRO A 92 23.48 35.93 -5.95
C PRO A 92 22.31 36.20 -6.90
N LEU A 93 22.64 36.35 -8.19
CA LEU A 93 21.65 36.65 -9.24
C LEU A 93 21.06 35.32 -9.75
N ASP A 94 19.78 35.13 -9.49
CA ASP A 94 19.07 33.90 -9.96
C ASP A 94 18.65 34.10 -11.43
N LEU A 95 19.43 33.52 -12.35
CA LEU A 95 19.21 33.66 -13.78
C LEU A 95 17.86 33.04 -14.20
N PRO A 96 16.99 33.78 -14.93
CA PRO A 96 15.62 33.30 -15.22
C PRO A 96 15.55 31.95 -15.91
N TRP A 97 16.51 31.63 -16.78
CA TRP A 97 16.56 30.34 -17.48
C TRP A 97 17.01 29.19 -16.59
N LEU A 98 17.86 29.42 -15.59
CA LEU A 98 18.24 28.43 -14.57
C LEU A 98 17.10 28.23 -13.57
N ARG A 99 16.51 29.32 -13.08
CA ARG A 99 15.38 29.29 -12.18
C ARG A 99 14.20 28.53 -12.78
N SER A 100 13.82 28.83 -14.03
CA SER A 100 12.72 28.16 -14.71
C SER A 100 12.98 26.65 -14.89
N ALA A 101 14.24 26.28 -15.21
CA ALA A 101 14.62 24.87 -15.32
C ALA A 101 14.56 24.14 -13.95
N ARG A 102 15.07 24.77 -12.87
CA ARG A 102 15.00 24.24 -11.49
C ARG A 102 13.57 24.03 -11.03
N ILE A 103 12.69 25.03 -11.25
CA ILE A 103 11.26 24.93 -10.93
C ILE A 103 10.60 23.79 -11.74
N ARG A 104 10.93 23.65 -13.02
CA ARG A 104 10.39 22.57 -13.86
C ARG A 104 10.79 21.19 -13.36
N VAL A 105 12.06 20.98 -12.99
CA VAL A 105 12.50 19.70 -12.39
C VAL A 105 11.69 19.38 -11.15
N ALA A 106 11.54 20.35 -10.23
CA ALA A 106 10.79 20.15 -8.98
C ALA A 106 9.29 19.93 -9.23
N ALA A 107 8.70 20.59 -10.24
CA ALA A 107 7.30 20.40 -10.60
C ALA A 107 7.04 18.99 -11.16
N GLU A 108 7.90 18.49 -12.04
CA GLU A 108 7.80 17.13 -12.57
C GLU A 108 8.08 16.07 -11.48
N ALA A 109 9.05 16.32 -10.58
CA ALA A 109 9.31 15.47 -9.44
C ALA A 109 8.09 15.38 -8.50
N ARG A 110 7.40 16.52 -8.25
CA ARG A 110 6.15 16.54 -7.49
C ARG A 110 5.04 15.75 -8.19
N SER A 111 4.90 15.88 -9.51
CA SER A 111 3.92 15.11 -10.29
C SER A 111 4.19 13.60 -10.18
N SER A 112 5.45 13.18 -10.33
CA SER A 112 5.88 11.80 -10.15
C SER A 112 5.55 11.27 -8.74
N ALA A 113 5.89 12.03 -7.69
CA ALA A 113 5.60 11.64 -6.30
C ALA A 113 4.09 11.49 -6.06
N ARG A 114 3.26 12.38 -6.63
CA ARG A 114 1.78 12.30 -6.51
C ARG A 114 1.24 11.03 -7.16
N LEU A 115 1.70 10.69 -8.37
CA LEU A 115 1.24 9.49 -9.09
C LEU A 115 1.74 8.20 -8.43
N ARG A 116 2.98 8.19 -7.91
CA ARG A 116 3.47 7.09 -7.07
C ARG A 116 2.61 6.90 -5.83
N PHE A 117 2.28 7.97 -5.14
CA PHE A 117 1.40 7.90 -3.97
C PHE A 117 0.00 7.39 -4.32
N ALA A 118 -0.58 7.79 -5.47
CA ALA A 118 -1.85 7.26 -5.95
C ALA A 118 -1.76 5.75 -6.20
N PHE A 119 -0.68 5.26 -6.80
CA PHE A 119 -0.43 3.82 -6.98
C PHE A 119 -0.26 3.09 -5.64
N GLU A 120 0.47 3.67 -4.66
CA GLU A 120 0.60 3.09 -3.32
C GLU A 120 -0.74 3.01 -2.59
N ARG A 121 -1.62 3.99 -2.78
CA ARG A 121 -2.99 3.93 -2.25
C ARG A 121 -3.83 2.83 -2.91
N ALA A 122 -3.72 2.67 -4.23
CA ALA A 122 -4.36 1.55 -4.93
C ALA A 122 -3.83 0.20 -4.44
N GLY A 123 -2.52 0.11 -4.19
CA GLY A 123 -1.89 -1.05 -3.57
C GLY A 123 -2.37 -1.32 -2.14
N ALA A 124 -2.53 -0.29 -1.31
CA ALA A 124 -3.06 -0.44 0.04
C ALA A 124 -4.51 -0.95 0.04
N ARG A 125 -5.33 -0.47 -0.91
CA ARG A 125 -6.68 -1.01 -1.15
C ARG A 125 -6.63 -2.49 -1.53
N PHE A 126 -5.76 -2.85 -2.46
CA PHE A 126 -5.58 -4.23 -2.89
C PHE A 126 -5.16 -5.14 -1.73
N ASP A 127 -4.16 -4.73 -0.93
CA ASP A 127 -3.69 -5.48 0.23
C ASP A 127 -4.82 -5.69 1.25
N ALA A 128 -5.66 -4.68 1.47
CA ALA A 128 -6.83 -4.76 2.35
C ALA A 128 -7.90 -5.73 1.83
N GLU A 129 -8.22 -5.67 0.53
CA GLU A 129 -9.17 -6.57 -0.12
C GLU A 129 -8.67 -8.02 -0.10
N GLN A 130 -7.36 -8.23 -0.30
CA GLN A 130 -6.72 -9.56 -0.24
C GLN A 130 -6.76 -10.13 1.17
N ALA A 131 -6.31 -9.37 2.17
CA ALA A 131 -6.31 -9.80 3.57
C ALA A 131 -7.72 -10.14 4.05
N TYR A 132 -8.71 -9.31 3.69
CA TYR A 132 -10.10 -9.53 4.06
C TYR A 132 -10.67 -10.79 3.39
N THR A 133 -10.37 -11.00 2.10
CA THR A 133 -10.80 -12.20 1.36
C THR A 133 -10.17 -13.47 1.94
N ALA A 134 -8.88 -13.44 2.24
CA ALA A 134 -8.19 -14.55 2.91
C ALA A 134 -8.82 -14.86 4.28
N ALA A 135 -9.11 -13.83 5.09
CA ALA A 135 -9.75 -14.03 6.39
C ALA A 135 -11.17 -14.63 6.26
N LEU A 136 -11.95 -14.26 5.24
CA LEU A 136 -13.23 -14.90 4.95
C LEU A 136 -13.07 -16.37 4.58
N ALA A 137 -12.04 -16.71 3.78
CA ALA A 137 -11.75 -18.09 3.39
C ALA A 137 -11.35 -18.93 4.60
N GLU A 138 -10.38 -18.46 5.41
CA GLU A 138 -9.94 -19.17 6.61
C GLU A 138 -11.06 -19.32 7.64
N ALA A 139 -11.91 -18.32 7.81
CA ALA A 139 -13.09 -18.43 8.64
C ALA A 139 -14.11 -19.46 8.10
N ALA A 140 -14.22 -19.62 6.78
CA ALA A 140 -15.06 -20.63 6.17
C ALA A 140 -14.46 -22.03 6.35
N HIS A 141 -13.15 -22.21 6.15
CA HIS A 141 -12.43 -23.46 6.43
C HIS A 141 -12.56 -23.87 7.90
N ALA A 142 -12.35 -22.95 8.84
CA ALA A 142 -12.51 -23.23 10.27
C ALA A 142 -13.95 -23.64 10.66
N ARG A 143 -14.97 -23.07 10.01
CA ARG A 143 -16.36 -23.51 10.20
C ARG A 143 -16.59 -24.91 9.63
N LEU A 144 -16.07 -25.19 8.44
CA LEU A 144 -16.16 -26.48 7.76
C LEU A 144 -15.48 -27.58 8.57
N SER A 145 -14.23 -27.41 8.96
CA SER A 145 -13.46 -28.39 9.71
C SER A 145 -14.03 -28.68 11.11
N ARG A 146 -14.53 -27.64 11.79
CA ARG A 146 -15.22 -27.82 13.08
C ARG A 146 -16.49 -28.68 12.91
N ARG A 147 -17.28 -28.44 11.87
CA ARG A 147 -18.46 -29.27 11.54
C ARG A 147 -18.05 -30.70 11.24
N ASN A 148 -17.02 -30.89 10.41
CA ASN A 148 -16.50 -32.20 10.06
C ASN A 148 -15.99 -32.98 11.28
N ALA A 149 -15.37 -32.33 12.25
CA ALA A 149 -14.93 -32.95 13.49
C ALA A 149 -16.12 -33.44 14.33
N LEU A 150 -17.20 -32.65 14.44
CA LEU A 150 -18.43 -33.03 15.14
C LEU A 150 -19.14 -34.21 14.43
N ASP A 151 -19.18 -34.23 13.12
CA ASP A 151 -19.78 -35.29 12.34
C ASP A 151 -18.97 -36.59 12.48
N ALA A 152 -17.63 -36.53 12.48
CA ALA A 152 -16.75 -37.67 12.70
C ALA A 152 -16.85 -38.25 14.11
N ASP A 153 -16.99 -37.39 15.13
CA ASP A 153 -17.23 -37.84 16.51
C ASP A 153 -18.59 -38.52 16.65
N SER A 154 -19.60 -38.08 15.91
CA SER A 154 -20.91 -38.74 15.85
C SER A 154 -20.85 -40.10 15.17
N LEU A 155 -20.06 -40.21 14.09
CA LEU A 155 -19.82 -41.50 13.39
C LEU A 155 -19.05 -42.47 14.30
N LEU A 156 -18.05 -42.01 15.06
CA LEU A 156 -17.34 -42.84 16.05
C LEU A 156 -18.29 -43.38 17.10
N ARG A 157 -19.17 -42.57 17.65
CA ARG A 157 -20.19 -43.02 18.63
C ARG A 157 -21.10 -44.09 18.01
N MET A 158 -21.53 -43.90 16.78
CA MET A 158 -22.33 -44.88 16.04
C MET A 158 -21.58 -46.23 15.86
N ALA A 159 -20.30 -46.19 15.46
CA ALA A 159 -19.47 -47.36 15.30
C ALA A 159 -19.29 -48.14 16.62
N VAL A 160 -19.09 -47.45 17.74
CA VAL A 160 -19.02 -48.09 19.08
C VAL A 160 -20.34 -48.76 19.43
N LEU A 161 -21.50 -48.12 19.28
CA LEU A 161 -22.81 -48.68 19.58
C LEU A 161 -23.10 -49.92 18.71
N ARG A 162 -22.74 -49.90 17.43
CA ARG A 162 -22.92 -51.05 16.54
C ARG A 162 -22.01 -52.22 16.90
N ARG A 163 -20.75 -51.93 17.30
CA ARG A 163 -19.85 -52.98 17.81
C ARG A 163 -20.45 -53.66 19.06
N ASP A 164 -20.95 -52.85 19.98
CA ASP A 164 -21.53 -53.39 21.22
C ASP A 164 -22.83 -54.20 20.97
N ALA A 165 -23.53 -53.91 19.89
CA ALA A 165 -24.65 -54.72 19.39
C ALA A 165 -24.23 -55.96 18.58
N GLY A 166 -22.95 -56.08 18.21
CA GLY A 166 -22.43 -57.17 17.38
C GLY A 166 -22.52 -56.94 15.87
N ASP A 167 -22.89 -55.74 15.42
CA ASP A 167 -23.16 -55.38 14.02
C ASP A 167 -21.98 -54.67 13.36
N ALA A 168 -20.89 -54.38 14.09
CA ALA A 168 -19.67 -53.76 13.54
C ALA A 168 -18.41 -54.41 14.15
N SER A 169 -17.30 -54.32 13.41
CA SER A 169 -16.01 -54.86 13.83
C SER A 169 -15.24 -53.88 14.74
N GLU A 170 -14.30 -54.40 15.55
CA GLU A 170 -13.35 -53.54 16.28
C GLU A 170 -12.52 -52.68 15.32
N LEU A 171 -12.24 -53.18 14.11
CA LEU A 171 -11.55 -52.39 13.07
C LEU A 171 -12.34 -51.12 12.70
N ASP A 172 -13.66 -51.19 12.60
CA ASP A 172 -14.50 -50.03 12.28
C ASP A 172 -14.42 -48.96 13.38
N VAL A 173 -14.37 -49.38 14.64
CA VAL A 173 -14.17 -48.46 15.77
C VAL A 173 -12.81 -47.77 15.69
N GLN A 174 -11.75 -48.55 15.43
CA GLN A 174 -10.40 -48.00 15.33
C GLN A 174 -10.26 -47.04 14.13
N LEU A 175 -10.83 -47.37 12.96
CA LEU A 175 -10.86 -46.49 11.80
C LEU A 175 -11.61 -45.17 12.09
N SER A 176 -12.77 -45.26 12.76
CA SER A 176 -13.54 -44.08 13.18
C SER A 176 -12.78 -43.23 14.20
N THR A 177 -12.04 -43.85 15.13
CA THR A 177 -11.22 -43.17 16.14
C THR A 177 -10.11 -42.39 15.46
N VAL A 178 -9.37 -42.99 14.53
CA VAL A 178 -8.30 -42.31 13.77
C VAL A 178 -8.87 -41.15 12.95
N ASN A 179 -9.97 -41.35 12.24
CA ASN A 179 -10.62 -40.31 11.44
C ASN A 179 -11.10 -39.15 12.31
N ALA A 180 -11.74 -39.40 13.44
CA ALA A 180 -12.20 -38.37 14.37
C ALA A 180 -11.02 -37.56 14.94
N GLY A 181 -9.93 -38.22 15.34
CA GLY A 181 -8.72 -37.58 15.81
C GLY A 181 -8.06 -36.68 14.77
N GLN A 182 -7.98 -37.15 13.53
CA GLN A 182 -7.42 -36.36 12.42
C GLN A 182 -8.24 -35.11 12.12
N LEU A 183 -9.57 -35.22 12.07
CA LEU A 183 -10.47 -34.10 11.82
C LEU A 183 -10.52 -33.09 12.98
N ALA A 184 -10.37 -33.56 14.23
CA ALA A 184 -10.24 -32.67 15.39
C ALA A 184 -8.94 -31.86 15.33
N ASN A 185 -7.81 -32.49 14.95
CA ASN A 185 -6.54 -31.79 14.75
C ASN A 185 -6.63 -30.78 13.60
N GLN A 186 -7.26 -31.12 12.49
CA GLN A 186 -7.49 -30.20 11.39
C GLN A 186 -8.34 -28.99 11.84
N ALA A 187 -9.43 -29.21 12.57
CA ALA A 187 -10.26 -28.12 13.07
C ALA A 187 -9.52 -27.18 14.03
N ALA A 188 -8.57 -27.71 14.81
CA ALA A 188 -7.70 -26.88 15.65
C ALA A 188 -6.74 -26.03 14.80
N GLY A 189 -6.13 -26.61 13.77
CA GLY A 189 -5.26 -25.90 12.81
C GLY A 189 -6.01 -24.78 12.09
N ASP A 190 -7.11 -25.10 11.41
CA ASP A 190 -7.91 -24.13 10.65
C ASP A 190 -8.45 -22.99 11.56
N SER A 191 -8.73 -23.30 12.84
CA SER A 191 -9.12 -22.27 13.81
C SER A 191 -7.98 -21.31 14.14
N ALA A 192 -6.74 -21.79 14.21
CA ALA A 192 -5.56 -20.95 14.41
C ALA A 192 -5.26 -20.10 13.17
N ASP A 193 -5.42 -20.67 11.97
CA ASP A 193 -5.23 -19.96 10.71
C ASP A 193 -6.27 -18.84 10.53
N ALA A 194 -7.52 -19.09 10.89
CA ALA A 194 -8.56 -18.05 10.91
C ALA A 194 -8.23 -16.89 11.86
N VAL A 195 -7.67 -17.18 13.04
CA VAL A 195 -7.19 -16.13 13.96
C VAL A 195 -6.04 -15.35 13.35
N SER A 196 -5.07 -16.03 12.74
CA SER A 196 -3.92 -15.40 12.11
C SER A 196 -4.34 -14.49 10.95
N ALA A 197 -5.30 -14.92 10.14
CA ALA A 197 -5.85 -14.12 9.05
C ALA A 197 -6.61 -12.88 9.54
N LEU A 198 -7.34 -12.96 10.66
CA LEU A 198 -7.97 -11.79 11.29
C LEU A 198 -6.93 -10.77 11.80
N LEU A 199 -5.83 -11.25 12.39
CA LEU A 199 -4.73 -10.39 12.83
C LEU A 199 -4.06 -9.69 11.64
N GLU A 200 -3.94 -10.38 10.50
CA GLU A 200 -3.43 -9.76 9.27
C GLU A 200 -4.35 -8.65 8.75
N VAL A 201 -5.67 -8.84 8.78
CA VAL A 201 -6.63 -7.75 8.46
C VAL A 201 -6.41 -6.55 9.39
N GLN A 202 -6.28 -6.78 10.70
CA GLN A 202 -6.01 -5.71 11.66
C GLN A 202 -4.70 -4.98 11.36
N ARG A 203 -3.65 -5.72 11.02
CA ARG A 203 -2.35 -5.16 10.64
C ARG A 203 -2.45 -4.23 9.43
N VAL A 204 -3.18 -4.65 8.39
CA VAL A 204 -3.39 -3.83 7.18
C VAL A 204 -4.23 -2.58 7.49
N MET A 205 -5.17 -2.66 8.43
CA MET A 205 -5.94 -1.51 8.92
C MET A 205 -5.09 -0.53 9.76
N GLY A 206 -3.86 -0.90 10.14
CA GLY A 206 -3.02 -0.12 11.05
C GLY A 206 -3.34 -0.33 12.53
N LEU A 207 -4.06 -1.39 12.87
CA LEU A 207 -4.37 -1.77 14.25
C LEU A 207 -3.32 -2.77 14.74
N ALA A 208 -2.55 -2.40 15.74
CA ALA A 208 -1.62 -3.33 16.40
C ALA A 208 -2.37 -4.05 17.53
N ALA A 209 -2.58 -5.36 17.38
CA ALA A 209 -3.20 -6.19 18.41
C ALA A 209 -2.62 -7.62 18.34
N ASP A 210 -2.50 -8.25 19.50
CA ASP A 210 -2.12 -9.66 19.67
C ASP A 210 -3.33 -10.61 19.66
N ARG A 211 -4.53 -10.03 19.64
CA ARG A 211 -5.80 -10.76 19.64
C ARG A 211 -6.79 -10.17 18.63
N PRO A 212 -7.68 -11.00 18.05
CA PRO A 212 -8.72 -10.51 17.17
C PRO A 212 -9.71 -9.61 17.92
N ALA A 213 -9.75 -8.32 17.53
CA ALA A 213 -10.70 -7.33 18.03
C ALA A 213 -11.87 -7.10 17.05
N ILE A 214 -11.79 -7.66 15.84
CA ILE A 214 -12.78 -7.52 14.77
C ILE A 214 -13.44 -8.86 14.44
N ALA A 215 -14.64 -8.81 13.89
CA ALA A 215 -15.32 -9.94 13.27
C ALA A 215 -15.63 -9.59 11.81
N LEU A 216 -15.72 -10.60 10.94
CA LEU A 216 -16.07 -10.38 9.54
C LEU A 216 -17.58 -10.32 9.37
N ALA A 217 -18.08 -9.27 8.69
CA ALA A 217 -19.50 -9.08 8.46
C ALA A 217 -19.99 -9.74 7.17
N ASP A 218 -19.09 -9.88 6.16
CA ASP A 218 -19.43 -10.38 4.84
C ASP A 218 -19.23 -11.90 4.73
N THR A 219 -19.71 -12.45 3.61
CA THR A 219 -19.50 -13.86 3.22
C THR A 219 -18.75 -13.92 1.88
N LEU A 220 -18.12 -15.08 1.60
CA LEU A 220 -17.50 -15.31 0.31
C LEU A 220 -18.58 -15.48 -0.78
N GLU A 221 -18.53 -14.57 -1.75
CA GLU A 221 -19.42 -14.60 -2.90
C GLU A 221 -18.62 -14.56 -4.20
N THR A 222 -19.23 -15.05 -5.28
CA THR A 222 -18.62 -14.91 -6.60
C THR A 222 -18.60 -13.44 -6.98
N PRO A 223 -17.45 -12.84 -7.32
CA PRO A 223 -17.40 -11.46 -7.75
C PRO A 223 -18.26 -11.25 -9.00
N GLY A 224 -19.00 -10.14 -9.05
CA GLY A 224 -19.79 -9.76 -10.22
C GLY A 224 -18.91 -9.62 -11.47
N ALA A 225 -19.47 -9.90 -12.63
CA ALA A 225 -18.78 -9.82 -13.93
C ALA A 225 -18.35 -8.39 -14.34
N ASP A 226 -18.80 -7.37 -13.61
CA ASP A 226 -18.66 -5.94 -13.95
C ASP A 226 -17.35 -5.30 -13.50
N ALA A 227 -16.22 -5.94 -13.72
CA ALA A 227 -14.95 -5.21 -13.69
C ALA A 227 -14.77 -4.49 -15.04
N ALA A 228 -15.61 -3.47 -15.32
CA ALA A 228 -15.36 -2.56 -16.44
C ALA A 228 -13.99 -1.95 -16.26
N VAL A 229 -13.09 -2.19 -17.22
CA VAL A 229 -11.74 -1.62 -17.18
C VAL A 229 -11.87 -0.15 -17.57
N PRO A 230 -11.50 0.78 -16.68
CA PRO A 230 -11.49 2.19 -17.03
C PRO A 230 -10.59 2.43 -18.25
N ALA A 231 -11.05 3.26 -19.19
CA ALA A 231 -10.23 3.69 -20.30
C ALA A 231 -9.24 4.74 -19.77
N GLY A 232 -7.94 4.42 -19.74
CA GLY A 232 -6.91 5.35 -19.27
C GLY A 232 -5.54 4.69 -19.16
N VAL A 233 -4.53 5.48 -18.80
CA VAL A 233 -3.18 4.99 -18.54
C VAL A 233 -3.13 4.43 -17.13
N PRO A 234 -2.69 3.18 -16.92
CA PRO A 234 -2.56 2.60 -15.58
C PRO A 234 -1.66 3.46 -14.68
N LEU A 235 -2.02 3.60 -13.40
CA LEU A 235 -1.29 4.45 -12.43
C LEU A 235 0.21 4.15 -12.39
N ARG A 236 0.60 2.88 -12.47
CA ARG A 236 2.01 2.47 -12.50
C ARG A 236 2.76 3.06 -13.69
N VAL A 237 2.14 3.02 -14.88
CA VAL A 237 2.72 3.58 -16.11
C VAL A 237 2.75 5.10 -16.03
N ALA A 238 1.67 5.74 -15.59
CA ALA A 238 1.60 7.19 -15.40
C ALA A 238 2.67 7.71 -14.42
N ALA A 239 2.93 6.98 -13.33
CA ALA A 239 4.00 7.30 -12.39
C ALA A 239 5.40 7.20 -13.03
N ALA A 240 5.65 6.15 -13.81
CA ALA A 240 6.92 5.97 -14.54
C ALA A 240 7.10 7.04 -15.63
N GLU A 241 6.05 7.43 -16.35
CA GLU A 241 6.08 8.52 -17.31
C GLU A 241 6.42 9.87 -16.68
N ALA A 242 5.83 10.16 -15.51
CA ALA A 242 6.15 11.38 -14.76
C ALA A 242 7.60 11.35 -14.24
N SER A 243 8.11 10.17 -13.86
CA SER A 243 9.52 9.98 -13.47
C SER A 243 10.47 10.26 -14.65
N ALA A 244 10.15 9.73 -15.84
CA ALA A 244 10.92 9.97 -17.05
C ALA A 244 10.93 11.47 -17.43
N ARG A 245 9.78 12.17 -17.35
CA ARG A 245 9.72 13.63 -17.58
C ARG A 245 10.56 14.40 -16.56
N SER A 246 10.58 13.98 -15.29
CA SER A 246 11.42 14.58 -14.26
C SER A 246 12.92 14.42 -14.59
N ALA A 247 13.34 13.25 -15.04
CA ALA A 247 14.71 12.96 -15.44
C ALA A 247 15.12 13.73 -16.71
N ASP A 248 14.22 13.86 -17.69
CA ASP A 248 14.45 14.72 -18.87
C ASP A 248 14.64 16.20 -18.47
N ALA A 249 13.82 16.69 -17.54
CA ALA A 249 13.95 18.04 -17.02
C ALA A 249 15.26 18.24 -16.24
N ALA A 250 15.70 17.22 -15.47
CA ALA A 250 16.97 17.26 -14.74
C ALA A 250 18.18 17.33 -15.67
N LEU A 251 18.17 16.56 -16.77
CA LEU A 251 19.20 16.65 -17.81
C LEU A 251 19.24 18.05 -18.46
N ALA A 252 18.08 18.62 -18.76
CA ALA A 252 18.00 19.97 -19.31
C ALA A 252 18.54 21.03 -18.32
N LEU A 253 18.33 20.86 -17.02
CA LEU A 253 18.90 21.70 -15.98
C LEU A 253 20.43 21.54 -15.94
N ALA A 254 20.96 20.30 -15.97
CA ALA A 254 22.40 20.03 -15.95
C ALA A 254 23.12 20.70 -17.13
N HIS A 255 22.52 20.70 -18.32
CA HIS A 255 23.07 21.43 -19.48
C HIS A 255 23.05 22.94 -19.28
N ARG A 256 22.03 23.53 -18.64
CA ARG A 256 21.93 24.96 -18.41
C ARG A 256 22.81 25.45 -17.27
N SER A 257 23.16 24.58 -16.34
CA SER A 257 23.99 24.89 -15.16
C SER A 257 25.51 24.87 -15.41
N VAL A 258 25.93 24.81 -16.69
CA VAL A 258 27.35 24.96 -17.07
C VAL A 258 27.90 26.32 -16.62
N PHE A 259 27.08 27.38 -16.69
CA PHE A 259 27.41 28.68 -16.15
C PHE A 259 26.85 28.81 -14.72
N ALA A 260 27.73 29.06 -13.76
CA ALA A 260 27.29 29.37 -12.39
C ALA A 260 26.55 30.72 -12.35
N SER A 261 25.66 30.86 -11.36
CA SER A 261 24.94 32.13 -11.17
C SER A 261 25.92 33.26 -10.84
N PRO A 262 25.86 34.41 -11.55
CA PRO A 262 26.66 35.55 -11.21
C PRO A 262 26.24 36.13 -9.84
N SER A 263 27.14 36.85 -9.17
CA SER A 263 26.79 37.60 -7.97
C SER A 263 27.10 39.09 -8.12
N LEU A 264 26.23 39.92 -7.53
CA LEU A 264 26.41 41.38 -7.43
C LEU A 264 26.85 41.67 -6.00
N THR A 265 28.00 42.34 -5.87
CA THR A 265 28.50 42.81 -4.56
C THR A 265 28.34 44.31 -4.48
N LEU A 266 27.71 44.76 -3.40
CA LEU A 266 27.57 46.14 -3.03
C LEU A 266 28.28 46.33 -1.70
N GLY A 267 29.22 47.23 -1.61
CA GLY A 267 29.99 47.44 -0.37
C GLY A 267 30.23 48.92 -0.07
N ILE A 268 30.66 49.15 1.12
CA ILE A 268 31.15 50.42 1.62
C ILE A 268 32.43 50.16 2.39
N ASP A 269 33.44 50.96 2.06
CA ASP A 269 34.72 50.98 2.77
C ASP A 269 34.85 52.30 3.54
N SER A 270 35.46 52.28 4.70
CA SER A 270 35.59 53.44 5.54
C SER A 270 36.89 53.44 6.35
N HIS A 271 37.20 54.61 6.92
CA HIS A 271 38.35 54.88 7.76
C HIS A 271 39.68 54.84 6.97
N ASP A 272 39.88 55.86 6.18
CA ASP A 272 41.18 56.21 5.61
C ASP A 272 41.85 57.26 6.52
N PRO A 273 42.83 56.85 7.39
CA PRO A 273 43.52 57.77 8.29
C PRO A 273 44.50 58.71 7.55
N THR A 274 44.74 58.50 6.25
CA THR A 274 45.61 59.37 5.44
C THR A 274 44.90 60.67 5.05
N GLY A 275 43.55 60.71 5.15
CA GLY A 275 42.75 61.94 4.95
C GLY A 275 42.59 62.33 3.48
N ALA A 276 43.06 61.54 2.54
CA ALA A 276 42.95 61.88 1.12
C ALA A 276 41.51 61.81 0.62
N GLU A 277 40.70 60.85 1.18
CA GLU A 277 39.29 60.71 0.91
C GLU A 277 38.50 60.44 2.22
N PRO A 278 38.08 61.52 2.89
CA PRO A 278 37.29 61.36 4.13
C PRO A 278 35.86 60.95 3.80
N GLY A 279 35.43 59.79 4.34
CA GLY A 279 34.04 59.36 4.24
C GLY A 279 33.86 57.90 3.93
N LEU A 280 32.68 57.57 3.42
CA LEU A 280 32.31 56.23 2.97
C LEU A 280 32.60 56.09 1.49
N LEU A 281 33.40 55.11 1.14
CA LEU A 281 33.75 54.77 -0.25
C LEU A 281 32.87 53.64 -0.74
N PRO A 282 31.93 53.87 -1.69
CA PRO A 282 31.08 52.81 -2.23
C PRO A 282 31.88 51.91 -3.14
N THR A 283 31.72 50.58 -2.95
CA THR A 283 32.32 49.55 -3.79
C THR A 283 31.24 48.76 -4.53
N PHE A 284 31.46 48.51 -5.81
CA PHE A 284 30.57 47.74 -6.66
C PHE A 284 31.38 46.64 -7.31
N GLY A 285 30.90 45.40 -7.18
CA GLY A 285 31.52 44.21 -7.78
C GLY A 285 30.50 43.35 -8.53
N LEU A 286 30.92 42.81 -9.65
CA LEU A 286 30.19 41.75 -10.37
C LEU A 286 31.11 40.57 -10.52
N ALA A 287 30.77 39.45 -9.89
CA ALA A 287 31.49 38.18 -10.03
C ALA A 287 30.80 37.30 -11.04
N LEU A 288 31.56 36.89 -12.06
CA LEU A 288 31.12 35.98 -13.11
C LEU A 288 32.04 34.75 -13.13
N THR A 289 31.49 33.59 -13.01
CA THR A 289 32.25 32.34 -13.11
C THR A 289 32.26 31.84 -14.54
N PHE A 290 33.44 31.82 -15.16
CA PHE A 290 33.62 31.26 -16.51
C PHE A 290 34.05 29.79 -16.40
N PRO A 291 33.38 28.87 -17.12
CA PRO A 291 33.73 27.45 -17.13
C PRO A 291 34.96 27.20 -18.03
N LEU A 292 36.16 27.48 -17.54
CA LEU A 292 37.40 27.28 -18.30
C LEU A 292 37.92 25.85 -18.18
N LEU A 293 37.75 25.21 -17.02
CA LEU A 293 38.29 23.88 -16.72
C LEU A 293 37.20 22.83 -16.48
N ASN A 294 36.01 23.27 -16.03
CA ASN A 294 34.90 22.40 -15.72
C ASN A 294 33.65 22.82 -16.46
N PHE A 295 33.24 22.03 -17.44
CA PHE A 295 32.04 22.23 -18.28
C PHE A 295 30.83 21.43 -17.78
N ASN A 296 30.80 21.06 -16.50
CA ASN A 296 29.74 20.26 -15.89
C ASN A 296 29.53 18.86 -16.53
N GLY A 297 30.55 18.34 -17.23
CA GLY A 297 30.43 17.09 -18.00
C GLY A 297 30.03 15.90 -17.17
N GLY A 298 30.54 15.79 -15.92
CA GLY A 298 30.17 14.71 -15.00
C GLY A 298 28.71 14.76 -14.60
N ALA A 299 28.17 15.94 -14.25
CA ALA A 299 26.76 16.07 -13.88
C ALA A 299 25.82 15.86 -15.07
N ILE A 300 26.23 16.30 -16.27
CA ILE A 300 25.47 16.04 -17.51
C ILE A 300 25.45 14.53 -17.81
N ALA A 301 26.58 13.84 -17.70
CA ALA A 301 26.66 12.39 -17.92
C ALA A 301 25.82 11.62 -16.89
N ALA A 302 25.87 12.02 -15.61
CA ALA A 302 25.06 11.43 -14.56
C ALA A 302 23.56 11.64 -14.81
N ALA A 303 23.15 12.85 -15.18
CA ALA A 303 21.76 13.15 -15.52
C ALA A 303 21.27 12.42 -16.79
N ALA A 304 22.15 12.22 -17.79
CA ALA A 304 21.85 11.44 -18.97
C ALA A 304 21.64 9.95 -18.62
N ALA A 305 22.52 9.37 -17.80
CA ALA A 305 22.37 8.00 -17.33
C ALA A 305 21.06 7.81 -16.51
N GLN A 306 20.73 8.78 -15.64
CA GLN A 306 19.49 8.75 -14.88
C GLN A 306 18.24 8.84 -15.78
N ARG A 307 18.29 9.66 -16.84
CA ARG A 307 17.21 9.71 -17.84
C ARG A 307 17.06 8.37 -18.56
N ASP A 308 18.17 7.75 -18.98
CA ASP A 308 18.14 6.47 -19.70
C ASP A 308 17.59 5.35 -18.80
N LEU A 309 17.96 5.35 -17.51
CA LEU A 309 17.37 4.46 -16.52
C LEU A 309 15.84 4.68 -16.40
N ALA A 310 15.40 5.93 -16.21
CA ALA A 310 13.97 6.23 -16.05
C ALA A 310 13.14 5.87 -17.31
N ARG A 311 13.71 5.98 -18.51
CA ARG A 311 13.08 5.53 -19.75
C ARG A 311 13.01 4.01 -19.84
N ALA A 312 14.06 3.30 -19.45
CA ALA A 312 14.05 1.84 -19.40
C ALA A 312 13.02 1.34 -18.36
N GLU A 313 12.92 1.97 -17.18
CA GLU A 313 11.90 1.69 -16.18
C GLU A 313 10.48 1.91 -16.72
N LEU A 314 10.25 2.97 -17.51
CA LEU A 314 8.97 3.21 -18.17
C LEU A 314 8.62 2.10 -19.16
N ASP A 315 9.57 1.67 -20.01
CA ASP A 315 9.35 0.59 -20.96
C ASP A 315 9.08 -0.76 -20.28
N VAL A 316 9.74 -1.02 -19.14
CA VAL A 316 9.44 -2.19 -18.29
C VAL A 316 8.05 -2.05 -17.70
N ALA A 317 7.71 -0.90 -17.10
CA ALA A 317 6.41 -0.67 -16.47
C ALA A 317 5.24 -0.87 -17.43
N ARG A 318 5.37 -0.43 -18.70
CA ARG A 318 4.36 -0.64 -19.74
C ARG A 318 4.13 -2.13 -20.01
N ARG A 319 5.22 -2.87 -20.32
CA ARG A 319 5.14 -4.30 -20.60
C ARG A 319 4.59 -5.11 -19.43
N GLU A 320 5.07 -4.82 -18.23
CA GLU A 320 4.60 -5.52 -17.03
C GLU A 320 3.14 -5.18 -16.70
N SER A 321 2.71 -3.93 -16.91
CA SER A 321 1.31 -3.54 -16.68
C SER A 321 0.37 -4.25 -17.65
N GLU A 322 0.71 -4.32 -18.94
CA GLU A 322 -0.08 -5.06 -19.94
C GLU A 322 -0.16 -6.55 -19.60
N ALA A 323 0.98 -7.16 -19.26
CA ALA A 323 1.04 -8.57 -18.87
C ALA A 323 0.26 -8.86 -17.60
N ALA A 324 0.35 -7.98 -16.58
CA ALA A 324 -0.34 -8.13 -15.31
C ALA A 324 -1.87 -8.05 -15.46
N VAL A 325 -2.37 -7.09 -16.25
CA VAL A 325 -3.80 -6.99 -16.56
C VAL A 325 -4.30 -8.23 -17.30
N ALA A 326 -3.56 -8.68 -18.31
CA ALA A 326 -3.93 -9.86 -19.08
C ALA A 326 -3.91 -11.13 -18.22
N GLN A 327 -2.94 -11.26 -17.31
CA GLN A 327 -2.86 -12.37 -16.36
C GLN A 327 -4.03 -12.33 -15.37
N ALA A 328 -4.26 -11.21 -14.71
CA ALA A 328 -5.33 -11.06 -13.71
C ALA A 328 -6.73 -11.37 -14.31
N ARG A 329 -6.97 -10.99 -15.58
CA ARG A 329 -8.21 -11.34 -16.29
C ARG A 329 -8.34 -12.83 -16.56
N ARG A 330 -7.24 -13.49 -16.96
CA ARG A 330 -7.27 -14.96 -17.14
C ARG A 330 -7.54 -15.68 -15.83
N ASP A 331 -6.89 -15.25 -14.76
CA ASP A 331 -7.04 -15.84 -13.43
C ASP A 331 -8.48 -15.66 -12.93
N LEU A 332 -9.07 -14.46 -13.11
CA LEU A 332 -10.47 -14.22 -12.79
C LEU A 332 -11.42 -15.14 -13.58
N ALA A 333 -11.22 -15.26 -14.88
CA ALA A 333 -12.06 -16.12 -15.73
C ALA A 333 -11.96 -17.60 -15.32
N VAL A 334 -10.75 -18.08 -15.05
CA VAL A 334 -10.51 -19.46 -14.62
C VAL A 334 -11.12 -19.72 -13.23
N ALA A 335 -10.85 -18.85 -12.24
CA ALA A 335 -11.36 -19.01 -10.89
C ALA A 335 -12.89 -18.95 -10.83
N THR A 336 -13.51 -18.02 -11.57
CA THR A 336 -14.97 -17.92 -11.66
C THR A 336 -15.56 -19.18 -12.29
N ALA A 337 -14.97 -19.69 -13.38
CA ALA A 337 -15.45 -20.91 -14.03
C ALA A 337 -15.29 -22.15 -13.15
N LYS A 338 -14.25 -22.23 -12.33
CA LYS A 338 -14.07 -23.29 -11.32
C LYS A 338 -15.14 -23.19 -10.23
N ALA A 339 -15.32 -22.01 -9.62
CA ALA A 339 -16.31 -21.81 -8.57
C ALA A 339 -17.74 -22.19 -9.02
N VAL A 340 -18.10 -21.94 -10.29
CA VAL A 340 -19.39 -22.35 -10.86
C VAL A 340 -19.50 -23.88 -10.95
N ARG A 341 -18.43 -24.58 -11.40
CA ARG A 341 -18.42 -26.04 -11.46
C ARG A 341 -18.47 -26.68 -10.09
N ASP A 342 -17.70 -26.15 -9.14
CA ASP A 342 -17.57 -26.72 -7.81
C ASP A 342 -18.87 -26.61 -7.00
N ARG A 343 -19.69 -25.56 -7.22
CA ARG A 343 -21.04 -25.50 -6.66
C ARG A 343 -21.91 -26.68 -7.07
N ALA A 344 -21.82 -27.10 -8.31
CA ALA A 344 -22.55 -28.29 -8.78
C ALA A 344 -21.98 -29.61 -8.23
N LEU A 345 -20.65 -29.68 -8.10
CA LEU A 345 -19.96 -30.83 -7.50
C LEU A 345 -20.30 -31.00 -6.03
N VAL A 346 -20.29 -29.91 -5.24
CA VAL A 346 -20.67 -29.89 -3.82
C VAL A 346 -22.08 -30.48 -3.65
N ALA A 347 -23.06 -29.99 -4.42
CA ALA A 347 -24.44 -30.51 -4.31
C ALA A 347 -24.56 -32.00 -4.63
N SER A 348 -23.70 -32.55 -5.47
CA SER A 348 -23.66 -33.96 -5.78
C SER A 348 -22.92 -34.78 -4.72
N ALA A 349 -21.77 -34.26 -4.24
CA ALA A 349 -20.96 -34.92 -3.22
C ALA A 349 -21.70 -34.98 -1.87
N ASP A 350 -22.42 -33.92 -1.47
CA ASP A 350 -23.27 -33.93 -0.28
C ASP A 350 -24.37 -35.00 -0.35
N ARG A 351 -25.01 -35.14 -1.51
CA ARG A 351 -26.02 -36.21 -1.70
C ARG A 351 -25.41 -37.61 -1.58
N VAL A 352 -24.23 -37.83 -2.18
CA VAL A 352 -23.53 -39.11 -2.09
C VAL A 352 -23.13 -39.41 -0.64
N ALA A 353 -22.61 -38.42 0.09
CA ALA A 353 -22.25 -38.57 1.49
C ALA A 353 -23.46 -38.87 2.38
N ALA A 354 -24.60 -38.18 2.16
CA ALA A 354 -25.84 -38.45 2.90
C ALA A 354 -26.40 -39.84 2.62
N MET A 355 -26.43 -40.28 1.33
CA MET A 355 -26.89 -41.59 0.94
C MET A 355 -26.00 -42.72 1.50
N SER A 356 -24.66 -42.55 1.46
CA SER A 356 -23.73 -43.52 2.01
C SER A 356 -23.86 -43.67 3.53
N LEU A 357 -24.08 -42.56 4.24
CA LEU A 357 -24.31 -42.57 5.69
C LEU A 357 -25.63 -43.31 6.05
N ALA A 358 -26.71 -43.05 5.30
CA ALA A 358 -28.00 -43.75 5.50
C ALA A 358 -27.85 -45.23 5.23
N ALA A 359 -27.20 -45.64 4.13
CA ALA A 359 -26.96 -47.06 3.80
C ALA A 359 -26.06 -47.73 4.85
N TYR A 360 -25.11 -47.05 5.45
CA TYR A 360 -24.32 -47.57 6.56
C TYR A 360 -25.18 -47.81 7.80
N ALA A 361 -26.04 -46.88 8.13
CA ALA A 361 -26.95 -47.03 9.30
C ALA A 361 -27.85 -48.29 9.16
N GLU A 362 -28.24 -48.63 7.92
CA GLU A 362 -29.02 -49.85 7.59
C GLU A 362 -28.15 -51.08 7.44
N GLY A 363 -26.82 -50.98 7.53
CA GLY A 363 -25.89 -52.09 7.35
C GLY A 363 -25.65 -52.50 5.90
N ALA A 364 -26.08 -51.70 4.91
CA ALA A 364 -26.00 -52.04 3.49
C ALA A 364 -24.62 -51.76 2.88
N VAL A 365 -23.81 -50.87 3.49
CA VAL A 365 -22.45 -50.54 3.04
C VAL A 365 -21.45 -50.57 4.20
N ALA A 366 -20.17 -50.81 3.88
CA ALA A 366 -19.08 -50.84 4.85
C ALA A 366 -18.63 -49.39 5.22
N LEU A 367 -18.14 -49.21 6.44
CA LEU A 367 -17.64 -47.96 6.97
C LEU A 367 -16.62 -47.22 6.04
N PRO A 368 -15.62 -47.90 5.43
CA PRO A 368 -14.69 -47.24 4.52
C PRO A 368 -15.34 -46.49 3.35
N SER A 369 -16.45 -47.01 2.83
CA SER A 369 -17.20 -46.34 1.75
C SER A 369 -17.85 -45.02 2.23
N VAL A 370 -18.32 -44.99 3.48
CA VAL A 370 -18.86 -43.75 4.09
C VAL A 370 -17.77 -42.73 4.31
N LEU A 371 -16.64 -43.16 4.88
CA LEU A 371 -15.49 -42.25 5.12
C LEU A 371 -15.00 -41.66 3.83
N GLU A 372 -14.92 -42.43 2.75
CA GLU A 372 -14.52 -41.94 1.43
C GLU A 372 -15.52 -40.96 0.82
N ALA A 373 -16.83 -41.27 0.89
CA ALA A 373 -17.85 -40.33 0.41
C ALA A 373 -17.85 -39.00 1.18
N GLN A 374 -17.71 -39.07 2.51
CA GLN A 374 -17.58 -37.86 3.33
C GLN A 374 -16.29 -37.07 3.04
N ARG A 375 -15.15 -37.76 2.78
CA ARG A 375 -13.91 -37.14 2.39
C ARG A 375 -14.08 -36.36 1.10
N GLN A 376 -14.69 -36.97 0.06
CA GLN A 376 -14.96 -36.29 -1.21
C GLN A 376 -15.88 -35.06 -1.06
N ALA A 377 -16.92 -35.15 -0.21
CA ALA A 377 -17.80 -34.01 0.04
C ALA A 377 -17.05 -32.84 0.74
N ARG A 378 -16.19 -33.14 1.73
CA ARG A 378 -15.37 -32.15 2.41
C ARG A 378 -14.36 -31.48 1.46
N GLU A 379 -13.69 -32.29 0.60
CA GLU A 379 -12.76 -31.76 -0.39
C GLU A 379 -13.46 -30.86 -1.41
N ALA A 380 -14.64 -31.27 -1.91
CA ALA A 380 -15.42 -30.45 -2.83
C ALA A 380 -15.81 -29.08 -2.22
N LEU A 381 -16.22 -29.07 -0.93
CA LEU A 381 -16.50 -27.82 -0.19
C LEU A 381 -15.25 -26.96 0.03
N GLY A 382 -14.12 -27.59 0.38
CA GLY A 382 -12.84 -26.90 0.53
C GLY A 382 -12.44 -26.23 -0.78
N HIS A 383 -12.46 -26.95 -1.90
CA HIS A 383 -12.16 -26.39 -3.21
C HIS A 383 -13.09 -25.23 -3.61
N LEU A 384 -14.38 -25.31 -3.29
CA LEU A 384 -15.31 -24.20 -3.54
C LEU A 384 -14.92 -22.94 -2.74
N ILE A 385 -14.52 -23.08 -1.48
CA ILE A 385 -14.06 -21.94 -0.66
C ILE A 385 -12.82 -21.32 -1.29
N ASP A 386 -11.84 -22.15 -1.67
CA ASP A 386 -10.58 -21.69 -2.28
C ASP A 386 -10.82 -21.00 -3.62
N ASP A 387 -11.67 -21.55 -4.49
CA ASP A 387 -11.95 -20.97 -5.80
C ASP A 387 -12.78 -19.67 -5.70
N LEU A 388 -13.66 -19.53 -4.72
CA LEU A 388 -14.34 -18.27 -4.43
C LEU A 388 -13.37 -17.20 -3.92
N ALA A 389 -12.43 -17.59 -3.05
CA ALA A 389 -11.38 -16.69 -2.57
C ALA A 389 -10.46 -16.28 -3.73
N ALA A 390 -10.02 -17.22 -4.56
CA ALA A 390 -9.20 -16.96 -5.74
C ALA A 390 -9.89 -16.03 -6.75
N ALA A 391 -11.19 -16.22 -6.99
CA ALA A 391 -11.97 -15.34 -7.86
C ALA A 391 -12.05 -13.91 -7.32
N SER A 392 -12.29 -13.74 -6.00
CA SER A 392 -12.31 -12.43 -5.34
C SER A 392 -10.93 -11.76 -5.36
N ALA A 393 -9.86 -12.55 -5.15
CA ALA A 393 -8.47 -12.07 -5.23
C ALA A 393 -8.11 -11.62 -6.64
N ALA A 394 -8.48 -12.39 -7.67
CA ALA A 394 -8.25 -12.04 -9.06
C ALA A 394 -9.05 -10.80 -9.49
N ALA A 395 -10.28 -10.61 -8.99
CA ALA A 395 -11.08 -9.42 -9.25
C ALA A 395 -10.42 -8.16 -8.65
N SER A 396 -9.87 -8.24 -7.43
CA SER A 396 -9.13 -7.11 -6.86
C SER A 396 -7.81 -6.83 -7.58
N ALA A 397 -7.13 -7.85 -8.11
CA ALA A 397 -5.93 -7.68 -8.95
C ALA A 397 -6.28 -6.99 -10.28
N VAL A 398 -7.38 -7.36 -10.94
CA VAL A 398 -7.85 -6.64 -12.14
C VAL A 398 -8.09 -5.17 -11.83
N ARG A 399 -8.72 -4.83 -10.70
CA ARG A 399 -8.92 -3.43 -10.28
C ARG A 399 -7.61 -2.69 -10.08
N LEU A 400 -6.65 -3.28 -9.34
CA LEU A 400 -5.34 -2.67 -9.08
C LEU A 400 -4.59 -2.34 -10.37
N PHE A 401 -4.49 -3.30 -11.28
CA PHE A 401 -3.70 -3.14 -12.51
C PHE A 401 -4.40 -2.32 -13.58
N SER A 402 -5.73 -2.19 -13.52
CA SER A 402 -6.52 -1.35 -14.42
C SER A 402 -6.89 0.01 -13.82
N ASP A 403 -6.51 0.30 -12.57
CA ASP A 403 -6.77 1.60 -11.97
C ASP A 403 -6.01 2.70 -12.71
N THR A 404 -6.74 3.75 -13.09
CA THR A 404 -6.23 4.83 -13.93
C THR A 404 -6.26 6.15 -13.19
N GLU A 405 -5.44 7.10 -13.62
CA GLU A 405 -5.52 8.46 -13.12
C GLU A 405 -6.91 9.01 -13.42
N THR A 406 -7.78 9.06 -12.41
CA THR A 406 -8.99 9.89 -12.50
C THR A 406 -8.53 11.33 -12.46
N THR A 407 -8.63 12.02 -13.57
CA THR A 407 -8.42 13.49 -13.62
C THR A 407 -9.33 14.14 -12.57
N PRO A 408 -8.79 15.00 -11.70
CA PRO A 408 -9.55 15.64 -10.63
C PRO A 408 -10.65 16.54 -11.17
#